data_c7e303257deb67ca9376f172a174c955
#
_entry.id   c7e303257deb67ca9376f172a174c955
#
_cell.length_a   1.000
_cell.length_b   1.000
_cell.length_c   1.000
_cell.angle_alpha   90.00
_cell.angle_beta   90.00
_cell.angle_gamma   90.00
#
_symmetry.space_group_name_H-M   'P 1'
#
loop_
_entity.id
_entity.type
_entity.pdbx_description
1 polymer ?
#
loop_
_entity_poly.entity_id
_entity_poly.type
_entity_poly.pdbx_seq_one_letter_code
_entity_poly.pdbx_strand_id
1 'polypeptide(L)'
;MLADSDLVAIHGRFTGLAETPLVGFDIYRVAHGRIIEHWDGLVPEASPNVSGHTQLDGTIGPGEGDAEANRIFITRFFTETLIGGDYSGFRRYTDGTNFIQHSPDIGDGVDAVIAFLDDLAAQGNRLEYQRIHRTVAEGGFVLTHSEGSISGRRHAYFELWRVVDGRLVEMWDAIPEVPQDHEALHDHGIF
;
A
#
# COMPACT_ATOMS: atom_id res chain seq x y z
N MET A 1 1.74 -13.47 -2.59
CA MET A 1 1.32 -13.33 -4.00
C MET A 1 -0.20 -13.34 -4.04
N LEU A 2 -0.78 -12.47 -4.84
CA LEU A 2 -2.23 -12.41 -5.12
C LEU A 2 -2.45 -12.55 -6.63
N ALA A 3 -3.56 -13.17 -7.02
CA ALA A 3 -3.97 -13.33 -8.41
C ALA A 3 -5.44 -12.88 -8.56
N ASP A 4 -5.69 -12.01 -9.53
CA ASP A 4 -6.98 -11.37 -9.76
C ASP A 4 -7.18 -11.12 -11.25
N SER A 5 -8.03 -11.93 -11.89
CA SER A 5 -8.28 -11.89 -13.32
C SER A 5 -6.97 -11.99 -14.14
N ASP A 6 -6.56 -10.92 -14.81
CA ASP A 6 -5.33 -10.83 -15.58
C ASP A 6 -4.15 -10.20 -14.81
N LEU A 7 -4.35 -9.84 -13.54
CA LEU A 7 -3.33 -9.24 -12.68
C LEU A 7 -2.77 -10.23 -11.67
N VAL A 8 -1.45 -10.14 -11.46
CA VAL A 8 -0.74 -10.87 -10.40
C VAL A 8 0.08 -9.86 -9.62
N ALA A 9 -0.02 -9.89 -8.29
CA ALA A 9 0.77 -9.03 -7.41
C ALA A 9 1.69 -9.87 -6.52
N ILE A 10 2.91 -9.39 -6.34
CA ILE A 10 3.92 -9.99 -5.48
C ILE A 10 4.37 -8.94 -4.46
N HIS A 11 4.39 -9.30 -3.18
CA HIS A 11 5.07 -8.56 -2.13
C HIS A 11 6.32 -9.34 -1.74
N GLY A 12 7.48 -8.69 -1.68
CA GLY A 12 8.72 -9.40 -1.44
C GLY A 12 9.95 -8.52 -1.21
N ARG A 13 11.07 -9.23 -0.98
CA ARG A 13 12.41 -8.67 -0.81
C ARG A 13 13.21 -8.90 -2.10
N PHE A 14 13.83 -7.83 -2.58
CA PHE A 14 14.59 -7.81 -3.83
C PHE A 14 16.06 -7.51 -3.53
N THR A 15 16.95 -8.35 -4.03
CA THR A 15 18.40 -8.21 -3.86
C THR A 15 19.10 -8.10 -5.20
N GLY A 16 20.21 -7.33 -5.24
CA GLY A 16 21.00 -7.17 -6.45
C GLY A 16 20.52 -6.07 -7.41
N LEU A 17 19.43 -5.35 -7.06
CA LEU A 17 18.94 -4.19 -7.80
C LEU A 17 19.56 -2.87 -7.31
N ALA A 18 19.97 -2.82 -6.05
CA ALA A 18 20.61 -1.67 -5.42
C ALA A 18 21.71 -2.15 -4.46
N GLU A 19 22.46 -1.20 -3.85
CA GLU A 19 23.50 -1.50 -2.86
C GLU A 19 22.93 -2.17 -1.61
N THR A 20 21.72 -1.79 -1.21
CA THR A 20 20.96 -2.39 -0.12
C THR A 20 19.77 -3.16 -0.64
N PRO A 21 19.28 -4.18 0.09
CA PRO A 21 18.03 -4.84 -0.27
C PRO A 21 16.87 -3.86 -0.35
N LEU A 22 15.95 -4.13 -1.28
CA LEU A 22 14.71 -3.39 -1.43
C LEU A 22 13.54 -4.27 -1.01
N VAL A 23 12.47 -3.64 -0.55
CA VAL A 23 11.19 -4.28 -0.23
C VAL A 23 10.08 -3.55 -0.96
N GLY A 24 9.07 -4.25 -1.41
CA GLY A 24 7.90 -3.64 -2.05
C GLY A 24 7.10 -4.60 -2.89
N PHE A 25 6.49 -4.08 -3.92
CA PHE A 25 5.47 -4.76 -4.70
C PHE A 25 5.78 -4.72 -6.19
N ASP A 26 5.54 -5.86 -6.85
CA ASP A 26 5.40 -5.98 -8.30
C ASP A 26 3.94 -6.27 -8.64
N ILE A 27 3.41 -5.63 -9.66
CA ILE A 27 2.13 -5.94 -10.29
C ILE A 27 2.38 -6.28 -11.74
N TYR A 28 1.95 -7.46 -12.17
CA TYR A 28 2.06 -7.93 -13.54
C TYR A 28 0.68 -8.09 -14.17
N ARG A 29 0.52 -7.63 -15.42
CA ARG A 29 -0.59 -8.02 -16.27
C ARG A 29 -0.18 -9.19 -17.14
N VAL A 30 -0.96 -10.25 -17.14
CA VAL A 30 -0.69 -11.48 -17.86
C VAL A 30 -1.77 -11.71 -18.92
N ALA A 31 -1.36 -11.88 -20.18
CA ALA A 31 -2.24 -12.26 -21.27
C ALA A 31 -1.61 -13.37 -22.11
N HIS A 32 -2.38 -14.40 -22.45
CA HIS A 32 -1.93 -15.54 -23.25
C HIS A 32 -0.66 -16.21 -22.70
N GLY A 33 -0.53 -16.30 -21.36
CA GLY A 33 0.63 -16.90 -20.69
C GLY A 33 1.91 -16.05 -20.75
N ARG A 34 1.80 -14.75 -21.04
CA ARG A 34 2.93 -13.81 -21.10
C ARG A 34 2.64 -12.59 -20.25
N ILE A 35 3.68 -12.04 -19.62
CA ILE A 35 3.64 -10.72 -18.99
C ILE A 35 3.62 -9.69 -20.13
N ILE A 36 2.64 -8.77 -20.10
CA ILE A 36 2.45 -7.71 -21.10
C ILE A 36 2.58 -6.31 -20.52
N GLU A 37 2.41 -6.16 -19.20
CA GLU A 37 2.65 -4.91 -18.44
C GLU A 37 3.22 -5.25 -17.08
N HIS A 38 3.96 -4.31 -16.51
CA HIS A 38 4.55 -4.41 -15.18
C HIS A 38 4.58 -3.04 -14.50
N TRP A 39 4.25 -3.02 -13.23
CA TRP A 39 4.40 -1.87 -12.35
C TRP A 39 5.06 -2.33 -11.06
N ASP A 40 6.00 -1.56 -10.57
CA ASP A 40 6.69 -1.85 -9.31
C ASP A 40 6.77 -0.63 -8.41
N GLY A 41 6.81 -0.88 -7.11
CA GLY A 41 7.08 0.11 -6.07
C GLY A 41 8.01 -0.48 -5.04
N LEU A 42 9.29 -0.09 -5.09
CA LEU A 42 10.34 -0.63 -4.25
C LEU A 42 10.95 0.49 -3.41
N VAL A 43 11.17 0.20 -2.13
CA VAL A 43 11.82 1.10 -1.17
C VAL A 43 12.96 0.37 -0.46
N PRO A 44 13.99 1.06 0.08
CA PRO A 44 15.00 0.42 0.89
C PRO A 44 14.40 -0.36 2.06
N GLU A 45 14.92 -1.57 2.32
CA GLU A 45 14.54 -2.35 3.49
C GLU A 45 14.92 -1.59 4.76
N ALA A 46 13.96 -1.38 5.64
CA ALA A 46 14.13 -0.69 6.90
C ALA A 46 14.24 -1.66 8.10
N SER A 47 14.72 -1.14 9.21
CA SER A 47 14.63 -1.84 10.50
C SER A 47 13.17 -2.01 10.92
N PRO A 48 12.88 -2.98 11.80
CA PRO A 48 11.53 -3.15 12.34
C PRO A 48 11.00 -1.84 12.94
N ASN A 49 9.69 -1.62 12.81
CA ASN A 49 9.01 -0.48 13.40
C ASN A 49 8.98 -0.56 14.95
N VAL A 50 8.39 0.44 15.58
CA VAL A 50 8.31 0.55 17.05
C VAL A 50 7.53 -0.62 17.70
N SER A 51 6.64 -1.28 16.96
CA SER A 51 5.91 -2.48 17.41
C SER A 51 6.65 -3.79 17.14
N GLY A 52 7.84 -3.73 16.51
CA GLY A 52 8.70 -4.87 16.21
C GLY A 52 8.38 -5.57 14.90
N HIS A 53 7.46 -5.04 14.09
CA HIS A 53 7.12 -5.59 12.78
C HIS A 53 8.09 -5.10 11.70
N THR A 54 8.37 -6.00 10.75
CA THR A 54 9.13 -5.69 9.55
C THR A 54 8.18 -5.43 8.38
N GLN A 55 8.71 -4.89 7.29
CA GLN A 55 7.95 -4.71 6.05
C GLN A 55 7.51 -6.04 5.39
N LEU A 56 7.93 -7.20 5.91
CA LEU A 56 7.76 -8.52 5.26
C LEU A 56 7.11 -9.58 6.13
N ASP A 57 7.10 -9.42 7.46
CA ASP A 57 6.42 -10.36 8.34
C ASP A 57 4.90 -10.19 8.32
N GLY A 58 4.19 -10.94 9.17
CA GLY A 58 2.75 -10.88 9.28
C GLY A 58 2.03 -11.99 8.56
N THR A 59 0.76 -11.75 8.26
CA THR A 59 -0.13 -12.79 7.70
C THR A 59 0.20 -13.07 6.23
N ILE A 60 0.35 -14.34 5.89
CA ILE A 60 0.59 -14.79 4.51
C ILE A 60 -0.76 -15.09 3.85
N GLY A 61 -1.04 -14.38 2.75
CA GLY A 61 -2.29 -14.52 2.03
C GLY A 61 -2.31 -15.61 0.97
N PRO A 62 -3.44 -15.74 0.22
CA PRO A 62 -4.59 -14.84 0.18
C PRO A 62 -5.63 -15.03 1.30
N GLY A 63 -5.60 -16.17 2.06
CA GLY A 63 -6.59 -16.47 3.08
C GLY A 63 -8.02 -16.65 2.55
N GLU A 64 -8.97 -16.72 3.47
CA GLU A 64 -10.40 -16.73 3.15
C GLU A 64 -10.96 -15.31 3.02
N GLY A 65 -12.01 -15.13 2.23
CA GLY A 65 -12.71 -13.86 2.08
C GLY A 65 -13.36 -13.69 0.71
N ASP A 66 -14.31 -12.78 0.62
CA ASP A 66 -14.90 -12.33 -0.64
C ASP A 66 -14.07 -11.18 -1.21
N ALA A 67 -13.23 -11.50 -2.19
CA ALA A 67 -12.30 -10.55 -2.81
C ALA A 67 -13.00 -9.31 -3.37
N GLU A 68 -14.18 -9.47 -4.01
CA GLU A 68 -14.92 -8.34 -4.58
C GLU A 68 -15.56 -7.47 -3.49
N ALA A 69 -16.13 -8.08 -2.46
CA ALA A 69 -16.64 -7.32 -1.31
C ALA A 69 -15.53 -6.54 -0.61
N ASN A 70 -14.34 -7.15 -0.45
CA ASN A 70 -13.17 -6.51 0.13
C ASN A 70 -12.63 -5.38 -0.75
N ARG A 71 -12.60 -5.53 -2.08
CA ARG A 71 -12.26 -4.48 -3.05
C ARG A 71 -13.19 -3.27 -2.90
N ILE A 72 -14.50 -3.50 -2.85
CA ILE A 72 -15.50 -2.44 -2.66
C ILE A 72 -15.29 -1.74 -1.32
N PHE A 73 -15.04 -2.51 -0.25
CA PHE A 73 -14.78 -1.98 1.09
C PHE A 73 -13.53 -1.08 1.10
N ILE A 74 -12.40 -1.51 0.52
CA ILE A 74 -11.16 -0.72 0.42
C ILE A 74 -11.38 0.54 -0.43
N THR A 75 -12.04 0.43 -1.59
CA THR A 75 -12.31 1.59 -2.45
C THR A 75 -13.15 2.64 -1.72
N ARG A 76 -14.13 2.20 -0.93
CA ARG A 76 -14.93 3.08 -0.09
C ARG A 76 -14.10 3.72 1.03
N PHE A 77 -13.26 2.95 1.71
CA PHE A 77 -12.32 3.47 2.72
C PHE A 77 -11.41 4.55 2.13
N PHE A 78 -10.83 4.33 0.94
CA PHE A 78 -10.03 5.34 0.25
C PHE A 78 -10.82 6.61 -0.03
N THR A 79 -12.01 6.49 -0.58
CA THR A 79 -12.84 7.64 -0.96
C THR A 79 -13.26 8.47 0.25
N GLU A 80 -13.72 7.80 1.33
CA GLU A 80 -14.27 8.46 2.50
C GLU A 80 -13.20 8.95 3.49
N THR A 81 -12.01 8.34 3.48
CA THR A 81 -10.97 8.58 4.50
C THR A 81 -9.71 9.19 3.89
N LEU A 82 -9.05 8.48 2.97
CA LEU A 82 -7.74 8.89 2.48
C LEU A 82 -7.83 10.03 1.46
N ILE A 83 -8.60 9.86 0.39
CA ILE A 83 -8.81 10.89 -0.64
C ILE A 83 -9.64 12.05 -0.07
N GLY A 84 -10.60 11.74 0.79
CA GLY A 84 -11.41 12.74 1.48
C GLY A 84 -10.65 13.58 2.52
N GLY A 85 -9.45 13.11 2.94
CA GLY A 85 -8.63 13.79 3.94
C GLY A 85 -9.20 13.76 5.37
N ASP A 86 -10.22 12.93 5.63
CA ASP A 86 -10.78 12.70 6.96
C ASP A 86 -10.16 11.45 7.59
N TYR A 87 -8.94 11.57 8.08
CA TYR A 87 -8.21 10.45 8.68
C TYR A 87 -8.86 9.92 9.97
N SER A 88 -9.78 10.65 10.59
CA SER A 88 -10.60 10.12 11.70
C SER A 88 -11.45 8.92 11.25
N GLY A 89 -11.67 8.80 9.94
CA GLY A 89 -12.34 7.68 9.29
C GLY A 89 -11.69 6.34 9.53
N PHE A 90 -10.37 6.27 9.78
CA PHE A 90 -9.70 5.01 10.11
C PHE A 90 -10.42 4.25 11.23
N ARG A 91 -10.92 4.95 12.26
CA ARG A 91 -11.65 4.34 13.38
C ARG A 91 -12.95 3.63 12.96
N ARG A 92 -13.56 4.04 11.86
CA ARG A 92 -14.78 3.39 11.33
C ARG A 92 -14.47 2.09 10.60
N TYR A 93 -13.28 2.00 10.03
CA TYR A 93 -12.87 0.89 9.16
C TYR A 93 -11.98 -0.14 9.86
N THR A 94 -11.39 0.18 11.01
CA THR A 94 -10.53 -0.70 11.80
C THR A 94 -11.23 -1.23 13.05
N ASP A 95 -10.58 -2.17 13.72
CA ASP A 95 -10.94 -2.64 15.05
C ASP A 95 -10.02 -2.02 16.13
N GLY A 96 -9.83 -0.70 16.04
CA GLY A 96 -9.11 0.06 17.04
C GLY A 96 -7.66 -0.38 17.23
N THR A 97 -7.36 -1.05 18.35
CA THR A 97 -6.01 -1.46 18.74
C THR A 97 -5.49 -2.69 18.00
N ASN A 98 -6.36 -3.42 17.30
CA ASN A 98 -5.99 -4.68 16.62
C ASN A 98 -5.50 -4.45 15.17
N PHE A 99 -5.24 -3.22 14.77
CA PHE A 99 -4.70 -2.90 13.46
C PHE A 99 -3.17 -3.03 13.47
N ILE A 100 -2.65 -4.07 12.79
CA ILE A 100 -1.22 -4.35 12.68
C ILE A 100 -0.62 -3.52 11.55
N GLN A 101 0.52 -2.88 11.84
CA GLN A 101 1.18 -1.96 10.92
C GLN A 101 2.58 -2.46 10.57
N HIS A 102 2.87 -2.55 9.26
CA HIS A 102 4.18 -2.94 8.74
C HIS A 102 4.95 -1.79 8.09
N SER A 103 4.39 -0.58 8.06
CA SER A 103 5.13 0.63 7.70
C SER A 103 6.26 0.86 8.71
N PRO A 104 7.48 1.18 8.24
CA PRO A 104 8.63 1.38 9.14
C PRO A 104 8.45 2.50 10.17
N ASP A 105 7.66 3.51 9.82
CA ASP A 105 7.52 4.73 10.61
C ASP A 105 6.31 4.72 11.56
N ILE A 106 5.45 3.70 11.50
CA ILE A 106 4.18 3.68 12.20
C ILE A 106 4.07 2.43 13.08
N GLY A 107 3.62 2.59 14.32
CA GLY A 107 3.32 1.47 15.22
C GLY A 107 1.90 0.92 15.03
N ASP A 108 1.61 -0.15 15.76
CA ASP A 108 0.29 -0.79 15.74
C ASP A 108 -0.82 0.09 16.32
N GLY A 109 -2.02 -0.16 15.81
CA GLY A 109 -3.23 0.50 16.24
C GLY A 109 -3.53 1.78 15.48
N VAL A 110 -4.82 2.07 15.35
CA VAL A 110 -5.29 3.24 14.61
C VAL A 110 -4.85 4.56 15.24
N ASP A 111 -4.64 4.59 16.55
CA ASP A 111 -4.17 5.79 17.24
C ASP A 111 -2.74 6.16 16.83
N ALA A 112 -1.87 5.16 16.59
CA ALA A 112 -0.52 5.39 16.10
C ALA A 112 -0.54 5.95 14.67
N VAL A 113 -1.42 5.46 13.81
CA VAL A 113 -1.61 5.99 12.44
C VAL A 113 -2.05 7.45 12.48
N ILE A 114 -3.06 7.77 13.28
CA ILE A 114 -3.57 9.15 13.39
C ILE A 114 -2.49 10.08 13.96
N ALA A 115 -1.79 9.65 15.01
CA ALA A 115 -0.71 10.45 15.60
C ALA A 115 0.41 10.73 14.60
N PHE A 116 0.82 9.73 13.80
CA PHE A 116 1.80 9.91 12.73
C PHE A 116 1.37 10.96 11.70
N LEU A 117 0.11 10.90 11.25
CA LEU A 117 -0.43 11.85 10.28
C LEU A 117 -0.55 13.27 10.86
N ASP A 118 -0.95 13.38 12.12
CA ASP A 118 -1.02 14.66 12.84
C ASP A 118 0.38 15.28 13.03
N ASP A 119 1.39 14.46 13.37
CA ASP A 119 2.78 14.91 13.50
C ASP A 119 3.36 15.37 12.16
N LEU A 120 3.08 14.67 11.06
CA LEU A 120 3.43 15.12 9.70
C LEU A 120 2.81 16.49 9.40
N ALA A 121 1.52 16.66 9.68
CA ALA A 121 0.80 17.90 9.44
C ALA A 121 1.35 19.05 10.30
N ALA A 122 1.71 18.79 11.56
CA ALA A 122 2.31 19.77 12.47
C ALA A 122 3.69 20.26 11.98
N GLN A 123 4.44 19.41 11.25
CA GLN A 123 5.70 19.76 10.60
C GLN A 123 5.53 20.48 9.26
N GLY A 124 4.30 20.74 8.83
CA GLY A 124 3.98 21.33 7.53
C GLY A 124 4.04 20.33 6.37
N ASN A 125 4.19 19.06 6.68
CA ASN A 125 4.18 17.97 5.70
C ASN A 125 2.78 17.37 5.62
N ARG A 126 2.39 16.94 4.43
CA ARG A 126 1.11 16.26 4.22
C ARG A 126 1.30 15.07 3.32
N LEU A 127 0.66 13.99 3.71
CA LEU A 127 0.47 12.80 2.89
C LEU A 127 -0.92 12.92 2.27
N GLU A 128 -1.00 13.02 0.95
CA GLU A 128 -2.24 13.27 0.22
C GLU A 128 -2.48 12.16 -0.78
N TYR A 129 -3.69 11.63 -0.80
CA TYR A 129 -4.14 10.65 -1.78
C TYR A 129 -5.01 11.34 -2.83
N GLN A 130 -4.81 10.98 -4.10
CA GLN A 130 -5.56 11.56 -5.23
C GLN A 130 -6.52 10.55 -5.85
N ARG A 131 -6.04 9.37 -6.19
CA ARG A 131 -6.87 8.30 -6.76
C ARG A 131 -6.20 6.93 -6.72
N ILE A 132 -7.03 5.88 -6.82
CA ILE A 132 -6.60 4.52 -7.08
C ILE A 132 -6.53 4.31 -8.60
N HIS A 133 -5.42 3.80 -9.10
CA HIS A 133 -5.25 3.43 -10.51
C HIS A 133 -5.64 1.97 -10.75
N ARG A 134 -5.28 1.07 -9.82
CA ARG A 134 -5.62 -0.35 -9.89
C ARG A 134 -5.69 -1.00 -8.51
N THR A 135 -6.40 -2.11 -8.48
CA THR A 135 -6.45 -3.00 -7.30
C THR A 135 -6.20 -4.43 -7.74
N VAL A 136 -5.58 -5.22 -6.87
CA VAL A 136 -5.47 -6.68 -7.01
C VAL A 136 -6.03 -7.30 -5.74
N ALA A 137 -7.12 -8.05 -5.83
CA ALA A 137 -7.81 -8.60 -4.68
C ALA A 137 -7.93 -10.12 -4.76
N GLU A 138 -7.59 -10.81 -3.68
CA GLU A 138 -7.76 -12.24 -3.54
C GLU A 138 -8.01 -12.59 -2.07
N GLY A 139 -9.08 -13.35 -1.80
CA GLY A 139 -9.45 -13.72 -0.44
C GLY A 139 -9.64 -12.51 0.47
N GLY A 140 -8.92 -12.49 1.59
CA GLY A 140 -8.93 -11.41 2.57
C GLY A 140 -8.01 -10.22 2.24
N PHE A 141 -7.31 -10.22 1.11
CA PHE A 141 -6.30 -9.22 0.78
C PHE A 141 -6.69 -8.36 -0.42
N VAL A 142 -6.36 -7.07 -0.33
CA VAL A 142 -6.49 -6.12 -1.44
C VAL A 142 -5.20 -5.29 -1.51
N LEU A 143 -4.47 -5.39 -2.61
CA LEU A 143 -3.40 -4.45 -2.95
C LEU A 143 -4.01 -3.28 -3.72
N THR A 144 -3.71 -2.07 -3.29
CA THR A 144 -4.00 -0.84 -4.03
C THR A 144 -2.72 -0.27 -4.64
N HIS A 145 -2.78 0.18 -5.88
CA HIS A 145 -1.79 1.03 -6.50
C HIS A 145 -2.45 2.38 -6.74
N SER A 146 -2.05 3.37 -5.97
CA SER A 146 -2.66 4.69 -5.96
C SER A 146 -1.63 5.81 -6.13
N GLU A 147 -2.12 6.97 -6.51
CA GLU A 147 -1.36 8.19 -6.73
C GLU A 147 -1.62 9.19 -5.63
N GLY A 148 -0.58 9.90 -5.23
CA GLY A 148 -0.70 11.00 -4.30
C GLY A 148 0.58 11.82 -4.19
N SER A 149 0.68 12.58 -3.11
CA SER A 149 1.87 13.38 -2.82
C SER A 149 2.25 13.34 -1.34
N ILE A 150 3.55 13.45 -1.08
CA ILE A 150 4.09 13.73 0.25
C ILE A 150 4.80 15.07 0.17
N SER A 151 4.33 16.05 0.93
CA SER A 151 4.88 17.41 0.93
C SER A 151 4.97 18.04 -0.46
N GLY A 152 3.96 17.79 -1.31
CA GLY A 152 3.85 18.29 -2.66
C GLY A 152 4.71 17.56 -3.70
N ARG A 153 5.47 16.53 -3.33
CA ARG A 153 6.19 15.66 -4.26
C ARG A 153 5.35 14.44 -4.59
N ARG A 154 5.28 14.09 -5.87
CA ARG A 154 4.45 12.99 -6.38
C ARG A 154 4.99 11.64 -5.91
N HIS A 155 4.11 10.78 -5.42
CA HIS A 155 4.43 9.43 -4.96
C HIS A 155 3.46 8.42 -5.55
N ALA A 156 3.96 7.22 -5.75
CA ALA A 156 3.14 6.04 -6.00
C ALA A 156 2.99 5.27 -4.68
N TYR A 157 1.76 4.95 -4.32
CA TYR A 157 1.45 4.21 -3.10
C TYR A 157 1.08 2.79 -3.48
N PHE A 158 1.89 1.83 -3.08
CA PHE A 158 1.58 0.41 -3.12
C PHE A 158 1.26 -0.04 -1.72
N GLU A 159 -0.01 -0.37 -1.46
CA GLU A 159 -0.49 -0.66 -0.11
C GLU A 159 -1.30 -1.94 -0.11
N LEU A 160 -0.85 -2.92 0.66
CA LEU A 160 -1.53 -4.20 0.85
C LEU A 160 -2.34 -4.15 2.14
N TRP A 161 -3.63 -4.35 2.00
CA TRP A 161 -4.61 -4.30 3.08
C TRP A 161 -5.18 -5.69 3.33
N ARG A 162 -5.23 -6.10 4.60
CA ARG A 162 -5.94 -7.31 5.01
C ARG A 162 -7.25 -6.94 5.68
N VAL A 163 -8.33 -7.55 5.19
CA VAL A 163 -9.70 -7.35 5.65
C VAL A 163 -10.22 -8.65 6.26
N VAL A 164 -10.73 -8.57 7.48
CA VAL A 164 -11.38 -9.69 8.17
C VAL A 164 -12.70 -9.18 8.74
N ASP A 165 -13.79 -9.88 8.47
CA ASP A 165 -15.14 -9.55 8.95
C ASP A 165 -15.53 -8.08 8.71
N GLY A 166 -15.15 -7.53 7.54
CA GLY A 166 -15.44 -6.14 7.17
C GLY A 166 -14.67 -5.10 8.00
N ARG A 167 -13.47 -5.45 8.48
CA ARG A 167 -12.55 -4.57 9.19
C ARG A 167 -11.15 -4.65 8.62
N LEU A 168 -10.46 -3.51 8.58
CA LEU A 168 -9.02 -3.46 8.33
C LEU A 168 -8.30 -3.98 9.57
N VAL A 169 -7.46 -4.98 9.41
CA VAL A 169 -6.74 -5.62 10.52
C VAL A 169 -5.24 -5.57 10.36
N GLU A 170 -4.71 -5.37 9.14
CA GLU A 170 -3.28 -5.40 8.87
C GLU A 170 -2.95 -4.65 7.57
N MET A 171 -1.78 -4.02 7.49
CA MET A 171 -1.38 -3.21 6.34
C MET A 171 0.14 -3.18 6.15
N TRP A 172 0.58 -3.30 4.90
CA TRP A 172 1.95 -3.12 4.43
C TRP A 172 1.99 -2.05 3.34
N ASP A 173 3.08 -1.30 3.26
CA ASP A 173 3.25 -0.28 2.23
C ASP A 173 4.65 -0.26 1.59
N ALA A 174 4.71 0.30 0.40
CA ALA A 174 5.90 0.83 -0.25
C ALA A 174 5.50 2.08 -1.02
N ILE A 175 6.12 3.22 -0.68
CA ILE A 175 5.71 4.53 -1.19
C ILE A 175 6.91 5.24 -1.84
N PRO A 176 7.37 4.79 -3.02
CA PRO A 176 8.45 5.45 -3.74
C PRO A 176 8.01 6.82 -4.29
N GLU A 177 8.95 7.77 -4.29
CA GLU A 177 8.78 9.03 -5.00
C GLU A 177 8.78 8.78 -6.51
N VAL A 178 7.85 9.40 -7.23
CA VAL A 178 7.80 9.31 -8.69
C VAL A 178 8.79 10.30 -9.28
N PRO A 179 9.75 9.84 -10.12
CA PRO A 179 10.69 10.72 -10.80
C PRO A 179 9.99 11.80 -11.63
N GLN A 180 10.67 12.90 -11.85
CA GLN A 180 10.17 13.94 -12.76
C GLN A 180 10.10 13.40 -14.19
N ASP A 181 9.14 13.86 -15.00
CA ASP A 181 8.92 13.35 -16.36
C ASP A 181 10.19 13.41 -17.24
N HIS A 182 11.06 14.42 -17.03
CA HIS A 182 12.32 14.54 -17.78
C HIS A 182 13.42 13.55 -17.34
N GLU A 183 13.25 12.88 -16.20
CA GLU A 183 14.14 11.86 -15.65
C GLU A 183 13.66 10.45 -16.04
N ALA A 184 12.43 10.33 -16.54
CA ALA A 184 11.86 9.05 -16.96
C ALA A 184 12.61 8.49 -18.18
N LEU A 185 12.92 7.19 -18.14
CA LEU A 185 13.61 6.51 -19.25
C LEU A 185 12.68 6.13 -20.40
N HIS A 186 11.37 6.26 -20.21
CA HIS A 186 10.31 5.96 -21.18
C HIS A 186 9.04 6.77 -20.82
N ASP A 187 8.09 6.81 -21.75
CA ASP A 187 6.85 7.60 -21.66
C ASP A 187 5.60 6.78 -21.26
N HIS A 188 5.78 5.55 -20.79
CA HIS A 188 4.67 4.68 -20.37
C HIS A 188 4.04 5.09 -19.02
N GLY A 189 4.76 5.88 -18.21
CA GLY A 189 4.34 6.30 -16.87
C GLY A 189 4.48 5.19 -15.82
N ILE A 190 4.23 5.55 -14.57
CA ILE A 190 4.21 4.61 -13.43
C ILE A 190 2.78 4.15 -13.09
N PHE A 191 1.76 4.77 -13.66
CA PHE A 191 0.34 4.50 -13.38
C PHE A 191 -0.41 3.97 -14.57
#